data_4f02ecc401a7745174eab30b488581f7
#
_entry.id   4f02ecc401a7745174eab30b488581f7
#
_cell.length_a   1.000
_cell.length_b   1.000
_cell.length_c   1.000
_cell.angle_alpha   90.00
_cell.angle_beta   90.00
_cell.angle_gamma   90.00
#
_symmetry.space_group_name_H-M   'P 1'
#
loop_
_entity.id
_entity.type
_entity.pdbx_description
1 polymer ?
#
loop_
_entity_poly.entity_id
_entity_poly.type
_entity_poly.pdbx_seq_one_letter_code
_entity_poly.pdbx_strand_id
1 'polypeptide(L)'
;EPSGLTDAINLVSRYAPDKPLYITENGMASANTITDKDRIEYYKDHLHEVAKAARNLPIKGYFAWSLLDNFEWALGYKKRFGIVHVDYKTQQRTKKDSFKWWQSELVRTSP
;
A
#
# COMPACT_ATOMS: atom_id res chain seq x y z
N GLU A 1 -6.95 -6.98 7.95
CA GLU A 1 -6.22 -8.06 8.64
C GLU A 1 -4.92 -8.36 7.89
N PRO A 2 -3.73 -8.00 8.44
CA PRO A 2 -2.46 -8.17 7.73
C PRO A 2 -2.13 -9.64 7.38
N SER A 3 -2.54 -10.58 8.23
CA SER A 3 -2.35 -12.02 8.00
C SER A 3 -3.04 -12.52 6.72
N GLY A 4 -4.15 -11.89 6.31
CA GLY A 4 -4.83 -12.23 5.06
C GLY A 4 -3.95 -12.03 3.82
N LEU A 5 -3.01 -11.08 3.86
CA LEU A 5 -2.04 -10.91 2.78
C LEU A 5 -1.07 -12.10 2.72
N THR A 6 -0.63 -12.60 3.86
CA THR A 6 0.20 -13.81 3.95
C THR A 6 -0.54 -15.03 3.39
N ASP A 7 -1.82 -15.18 3.72
CA ASP A 7 -2.64 -16.28 3.19
C ASP A 7 -2.79 -16.22 1.67
N ALA A 8 -3.02 -15.02 1.13
CA ALA A 8 -3.11 -14.80 -0.31
C ALA A 8 -1.76 -15.13 -1.01
N ILE A 9 -0.65 -14.65 -0.47
CA ILE A 9 0.69 -14.94 -0.99
C ILE A 9 0.95 -16.45 -1.00
N ASN A 10 0.65 -17.15 0.10
CA ASN A 10 0.83 -18.59 0.21
C ASN A 10 -0.08 -19.37 -0.76
N LEU A 11 -1.31 -18.89 -0.97
CA LEU A 11 -2.23 -19.48 -1.93
C LEU A 11 -1.67 -19.39 -3.35
N VAL A 12 -1.27 -18.20 -3.78
CA VAL A 12 -0.74 -17.96 -5.12
C VAL A 12 0.56 -18.74 -5.35
N SER A 13 1.46 -18.81 -4.37
CA SER A 13 2.71 -19.55 -4.49
C SER A 13 2.50 -21.05 -4.73
N ARG A 14 1.41 -21.62 -4.20
CA ARG A 14 1.05 -23.03 -4.46
C ARG A 14 0.61 -23.28 -5.90
N TYR A 15 -0.08 -22.30 -6.52
CA TYR A 15 -0.51 -22.40 -7.92
C TYR A 15 0.61 -22.06 -8.92
N ALA A 16 1.57 -21.26 -8.50
CA ALA A 16 2.67 -20.81 -9.35
C ALA A 16 4.02 -20.99 -8.62
N PRO A 17 4.45 -22.25 -8.34
CA PRO A 17 5.69 -22.51 -7.63
C PRO A 17 6.87 -21.96 -8.43
N ASP A 18 7.85 -21.41 -7.71
CA ASP A 18 9.11 -20.85 -8.24
C ASP A 18 8.94 -19.64 -9.19
N LYS A 19 7.73 -19.11 -9.31
CA LYS A 19 7.50 -17.89 -10.10
C LYS A 19 7.68 -16.64 -9.22
N PRO A 20 8.28 -15.57 -9.76
CA PRO A 20 8.37 -14.30 -9.06
C PRO A 20 6.97 -13.76 -8.77
N LEU A 21 6.74 -13.34 -7.52
CA LEU A 21 5.47 -12.80 -7.04
C LEU A 21 5.58 -11.28 -6.87
N TYR A 22 4.53 -10.59 -7.26
CA TYR A 22 4.38 -9.15 -7.08
C TYR A 22 3.04 -8.87 -6.41
N ILE A 23 3.06 -8.10 -5.34
CA ILE A 23 1.85 -7.50 -4.76
C ILE A 23 1.58 -6.21 -5.54
N THR A 24 0.68 -6.28 -6.51
CA THR A 24 0.44 -5.19 -7.47
C THR A 24 -0.41 -4.07 -6.92
N GLU A 25 -1.21 -4.36 -5.89
CA GLU A 25 -2.02 -3.37 -5.18
C GLU A 25 -2.22 -3.80 -3.73
N ASN A 26 -1.94 -2.91 -2.80
CA ASN A 26 -2.30 -3.06 -1.39
C ASN A 26 -2.46 -1.69 -0.75
N GLY A 27 -3.61 -1.45 -0.10
CA GLY A 27 -3.91 -0.16 0.51
C GLY A 27 -5.21 -0.16 1.30
N MET A 28 -5.48 0.96 1.95
CA MET A 28 -6.69 1.13 2.76
C MET A 28 -7.41 2.44 2.44
N ALA A 29 -8.73 2.38 2.54
CA ALA A 29 -9.58 3.56 2.50
C ALA A 29 -9.45 4.38 3.79
N SER A 30 -9.34 5.68 3.69
CA SER A 30 -9.41 6.59 4.83
C SER A 30 -10.40 7.73 4.62
N ALA A 31 -10.61 8.53 5.67
CA ALA A 31 -11.33 9.79 5.58
C ALA A 31 -10.53 10.83 4.77
N ASN A 32 -11.16 11.96 4.50
CA ASN A 32 -10.53 13.12 3.87
C ASN A 32 -9.58 13.82 4.85
N THR A 33 -8.38 13.33 5.01
CA THR A 33 -7.37 13.85 5.95
C THR A 33 -5.98 13.83 5.32
N ILE A 34 -5.10 14.72 5.81
CA ILE A 34 -3.67 14.76 5.48
C ILE A 34 -2.86 13.99 6.54
N THR A 35 -3.35 13.98 7.79
CA THR A 35 -2.75 13.24 8.90
C THR A 35 -3.33 11.84 8.95
N ASP A 36 -2.74 10.90 8.22
CA ASP A 36 -3.22 9.54 8.02
C ASP A 36 -2.34 8.49 8.71
N LYS A 37 -2.19 8.63 10.02
CA LYS A 37 -1.38 7.71 10.86
C LYS A 37 -1.85 6.26 10.77
N ASP A 38 -3.15 6.03 10.70
CA ASP A 38 -3.76 4.72 10.51
C ASP A 38 -3.27 4.03 9.23
N ARG A 39 -3.07 4.80 8.16
CA ARG A 39 -2.50 4.29 6.91
C ARG A 39 -1.03 3.91 7.06
N ILE A 40 -0.26 4.68 7.85
CA ILE A 40 1.13 4.32 8.14
C ILE A 40 1.20 2.99 8.88
N GLU A 41 0.38 2.81 9.92
CA GLU A 41 0.32 1.54 10.66
C GLU A 41 -0.14 0.38 9.76
N TYR A 42 -1.14 0.62 8.91
CA TYR A 42 -1.57 -0.36 7.90
C TYR A 42 -0.40 -0.84 7.04
N TYR A 43 0.39 0.08 6.47
CA TYR A 43 1.52 -0.29 5.63
C TYR A 43 2.64 -0.98 6.41
N LYS A 44 2.95 -0.55 7.63
CA LYS A 44 3.94 -1.22 8.48
C LYS A 44 3.58 -2.68 8.71
N ASP A 45 2.33 -2.94 9.09
CA ASP A 45 1.86 -4.29 9.40
C ASP A 45 1.87 -5.18 8.17
N HIS A 46 1.37 -4.68 7.02
CA HIS A 46 1.34 -5.46 5.78
C HIS A 46 2.73 -5.69 5.21
N LEU A 47 3.63 -4.70 5.24
CA LEU A 47 5.01 -4.86 4.80
C LEU A 47 5.79 -5.82 5.71
N HIS A 48 5.47 -5.86 7.01
CA HIS A 48 6.04 -6.86 7.92
C HIS A 48 5.67 -8.28 7.46
N GLU A 49 4.41 -8.53 7.11
CA GLU A 49 3.96 -9.83 6.59
C GLU A 49 4.62 -10.16 5.25
N VAL A 50 4.76 -9.18 4.35
CA VAL A 50 5.48 -9.35 3.07
C VAL A 50 6.94 -9.72 3.32
N ALA A 51 7.62 -9.02 4.22
CA ALA A 51 9.02 -9.30 4.56
C ALA A 51 9.20 -10.70 5.18
N LYS A 52 8.25 -11.14 6.00
CA LYS A 52 8.21 -12.51 6.51
C LYS A 52 8.12 -13.55 5.39
N ALA A 53 7.16 -13.37 4.49
CA ALA A 53 6.94 -14.28 3.36
C ALA A 53 8.13 -14.29 2.39
N ALA A 54 8.77 -13.15 2.16
CA ALA A 54 9.92 -13.01 1.26
C ALA A 54 11.17 -13.79 1.71
N ARG A 55 11.22 -14.28 2.95
CA ARG A 55 12.30 -15.15 3.42
C ARG A 55 12.29 -16.51 2.71
N ASN A 56 11.13 -16.99 2.29
CA ASN A 56 10.94 -18.32 1.73
C ASN A 56 10.31 -18.31 0.33
N LEU A 57 9.80 -17.19 -0.13
CA LEU A 57 9.08 -17.05 -1.39
C LEU A 57 9.71 -15.95 -2.26
N PRO A 58 9.70 -16.09 -3.59
CA PRO A 58 10.34 -15.16 -4.52
C PRO A 58 9.49 -13.88 -4.71
N ILE A 59 9.23 -13.14 -3.63
CA ILE A 59 8.52 -11.86 -3.70
C ILE A 59 9.49 -10.80 -4.23
N LYS A 60 9.13 -10.15 -5.34
CA LYS A 60 9.99 -9.21 -6.08
C LYS A 60 9.48 -7.78 -6.09
N GLY A 61 8.24 -7.54 -5.69
CA GLY A 61 7.71 -6.19 -5.67
C GLY A 61 6.45 -6.04 -4.83
N TYR A 62 6.27 -4.82 -4.34
CA TYR A 62 5.09 -4.38 -3.60
C TYR A 62 4.70 -2.99 -4.06
N PHE A 63 3.44 -2.80 -4.41
CA PHE A 63 2.90 -1.54 -4.88
C PHE A 63 1.77 -1.06 -3.97
N ALA A 64 2.00 0.09 -3.36
CA ALA A 64 1.00 0.72 -2.52
C ALA A 64 -0.19 1.24 -3.36
N TRP A 65 -1.41 0.92 -2.98
CA TRP A 65 -2.60 1.54 -3.56
C TRP A 65 -3.10 2.67 -2.64
N SER A 66 -3.01 3.93 -3.04
CA SER A 66 -2.54 4.44 -4.32
C SER A 66 -1.68 5.69 -4.10
N LEU A 67 -1.02 6.16 -5.16
CA LEU A 67 -0.23 7.39 -5.08
C LEU A 67 -1.12 8.61 -4.81
N LEU A 68 -2.17 8.80 -5.61
CA LEU A 68 -3.09 9.94 -5.51
C LEU A 68 -4.46 9.48 -5.04
N ASP A 69 -5.16 10.33 -4.30
CA ASP A 69 -6.60 10.16 -4.13
C ASP A 69 -7.26 10.14 -5.51
N ASN A 70 -8.18 9.22 -5.73
CA ASN A 70 -8.80 8.96 -7.03
C ASN A 70 -10.31 8.66 -6.91
N PHE A 71 -10.95 8.44 -8.06
CA PHE A 71 -12.32 7.97 -8.16
C PHE A 71 -12.38 6.46 -7.84
N GLU A 72 -13.06 6.11 -6.75
CA GLU A 72 -13.10 4.75 -6.23
C GLU A 72 -14.41 4.03 -6.61
N TRP A 73 -14.59 3.78 -7.90
CA TRP A 73 -15.72 3.03 -8.45
C TRP A 73 -17.08 3.41 -7.81
N ALA A 74 -17.81 2.46 -7.26
CA ALA A 74 -19.10 2.67 -6.62
C ALA A 74 -19.05 3.62 -5.40
N LEU A 75 -17.89 3.82 -4.80
CA LEU A 75 -17.67 4.74 -3.67
C LEU A 75 -17.40 6.18 -4.12
N GLY A 76 -17.17 6.38 -5.42
CA GLY A 76 -16.89 7.70 -6.00
C GLY A 76 -15.68 8.36 -5.35
N TYR A 77 -15.83 9.62 -4.95
CA TYR A 77 -14.78 10.42 -4.29
C TYR A 77 -14.88 10.43 -2.76
N LYS A 78 -15.77 9.61 -2.18
CA LYS A 78 -15.99 9.59 -0.72
C LYS A 78 -14.86 8.91 0.05
N LYS A 79 -14.21 7.92 -0.56
CA LYS A 79 -13.10 7.18 0.04
C LYS A 79 -11.78 7.63 -0.56
N ARG A 80 -10.75 7.69 0.29
CA ARG A 80 -9.43 8.20 -0.06
C ARG A 80 -8.39 7.10 0.13
N PHE A 81 -7.75 6.69 -0.96
CA PHE A 81 -6.70 5.66 -0.93
C PHE A 81 -5.29 6.23 -1.13
N GLY A 82 -5.18 7.45 -1.64
CA GLY A 82 -3.90 8.07 -1.97
C GLY A 82 -3.03 8.35 -0.75
N ILE A 83 -1.73 8.22 -0.91
CA ILE A 83 -0.73 8.79 0.00
C ILE A 83 -0.50 10.29 -0.26
N VAL A 84 -1.01 10.78 -1.39
CA VAL A 84 -1.09 12.20 -1.72
C VAL A 84 -2.56 12.60 -1.79
N HIS A 85 -2.93 13.59 -1.00
CA HIS A 85 -4.26 14.18 -1.01
C HIS A 85 -4.49 14.99 -2.28
N VAL A 86 -5.67 14.83 -2.89
CA VAL A 86 -6.13 15.65 -4.02
C VAL A 86 -7.36 16.45 -3.59
N ASP A 87 -7.27 17.76 -3.65
CA ASP A 87 -8.45 18.61 -3.61
C ASP A 87 -9.14 18.53 -4.98
N TYR A 88 -10.28 17.86 -5.04
CA TYR A 88 -10.98 17.63 -6.30
C TYR A 88 -11.56 18.88 -6.96
N LYS A 89 -11.70 19.99 -6.22
CA LYS A 89 -12.17 21.26 -6.78
C LYS A 89 -11.03 22.05 -7.44
N THR A 90 -9.90 22.15 -6.73
CA THR A 90 -8.76 22.98 -7.15
C THR A 90 -7.69 22.17 -7.87
N GLN A 91 -7.74 20.83 -7.78
CA GLN A 91 -6.71 19.90 -8.26
C GLN A 91 -5.36 20.06 -7.53
N GLN A 92 -5.33 20.73 -6.40
CA GLN A 92 -4.12 20.85 -5.58
C GLN A 92 -3.76 19.48 -4.98
N ARG A 93 -2.47 19.14 -5.03
CA ARG A 93 -1.90 17.93 -4.44
C ARG A 93 -1.12 18.26 -3.18
N THR A 94 -1.38 17.52 -2.10
CA THR A 94 -0.70 17.73 -0.82
C THR A 94 -0.22 16.37 -0.30
N LYS A 95 1.09 16.27 -0.02
CA LYS A 95 1.67 15.06 0.56
C LYS A 95 1.06 14.78 1.93
N LYS A 96 0.53 13.58 2.13
CA LYS A 96 0.05 13.12 3.45
C LYS A 96 1.23 12.66 4.31
N ASP A 97 0.97 12.38 5.58
CA ASP A 97 2.02 11.85 6.48
C ASP A 97 2.50 10.48 6.00
N SER A 98 1.62 9.66 5.44
CA SER A 98 1.98 8.38 4.82
C SER A 98 2.95 8.53 3.63
N PHE A 99 2.83 9.59 2.82
CA PHE A 99 3.80 9.86 1.76
C PHE A 99 5.19 10.12 2.32
N LYS A 100 5.28 10.97 3.37
CA LYS A 100 6.56 11.31 4.01
C LYS A 100 7.20 10.07 4.64
N TRP A 101 6.38 9.24 5.27
CA TRP A 101 6.83 7.96 5.82
C TRP A 101 7.37 7.03 4.72
N TRP A 102 6.65 6.82 3.61
CA TRP A 102 7.14 6.04 2.48
C TRP A 102 8.46 6.58 1.92
N GLN A 103 8.56 7.88 1.76
CA GLN A 103 9.79 8.51 1.28
C GLN A 103 10.98 8.20 2.20
N SER A 104 10.80 8.25 3.52
CA SER A 104 11.84 7.93 4.49
C SER A 104 12.23 6.43 4.46
N GLU A 105 11.25 5.54 4.32
CA GLU A 105 11.52 4.10 4.25
C GLU A 105 12.28 3.71 2.97
N LEU A 106 11.89 4.26 1.82
CA LEU A 106 12.57 3.99 0.56
C LEU A 106 14.02 4.48 0.56
N VAL A 107 14.29 5.65 1.14
CA VAL A 107 15.67 6.17 1.28
C VAL A 107 16.50 5.29 2.24
N ARG A 108 15.90 4.85 3.35
CA ARG A 108 16.58 4.01 4.34
C ARG A 108 16.95 2.63 3.79
N THR A 109 16.15 2.08 2.88
CA THR A 109 16.34 0.74 2.31
C THR A 109 17.05 0.73 0.97
N SER A 110 17.37 1.89 0.41
CA SER A 110 18.17 1.98 -0.82
C SER A 110 19.62 1.56 -0.53
N PRO A 111 20.22 0.72 -1.39
CA PRO A 111 21.62 0.30 -1.24
C PRO A 111 22.60 1.45 -1.38
#